data_e2706fb54547bda6b6aa914412e58c02
#
_entry.id   e2706fb54547bda6b6aa914412e58c02
#
_cell.length_a   1.000
_cell.length_b   1.000
_cell.length_c   1.000
_cell.angle_alpha   90.00
_cell.angle_beta   90.00
_cell.angle_gamma   90.00
#
_symmetry.space_group_name_H-M   'P 1'
#
loop_
_entity.id
_entity.type
_entity.pdbx_description
1 polymer ?
#
loop_
_entity_poly.entity_id
_entity_poly.type
_entity_poly.pdbx_seq_one_letter_code
_entity_poly.pdbx_strand_id
1 'polypeptide(L)'
;MSEIPSNMKLDFSTSPTIAKFFKSKGFVRGIMGPVGSGKSYACCAEIWRRAIQQKPSPRDGIKYSRFAIVRNTNPMLKTTTLKTWLELMPEHVWGPVKYSPPIIHHIKLPPRDGAAGIDCEVIFLALDDPKDVRKLLSLELTGAWVNEARELPKAVIDGLTHRVGRFPTRADGGPTWHGVIMDTNPMDDDHYWYRLAEKEKPRGKYAWDFFKQPGGVLEVGIDELPDEMPEAQGFIHQSGRWWKTNPKAENVKNLPTGYYEQLLGGKNLDWIQCYAQGKYTFVQEGRPVWPEYNDSLMAADIEPDPELPVHVGLDFGLTPAAIFAQKMRNGRWHVLHELVTFDMGLNRFAEMLKSELESRFPGFEMMIWGDPAGMQRDQIFETTAFDHLKTLGLLARPTATNEFRTRREALAIPMGRLIDSKPGFLISRKCNRLRKALAGGYHFKRVAIGAGHERFRDTPNKNEHSHVGDAAGYCLLGSEHRIMTKAPTRNGVATTQAKVLEFNVFD
;
A
#
# COMPACT_ATOMS: atom_id res chain seq x y z
N MET A 1 -9.41 10.92 44.47
CA MET A 1 -10.10 10.80 43.17
C MET A 1 -10.13 12.20 42.58
N SER A 2 -9.31 12.45 41.57
CA SER A 2 -9.29 13.75 40.87
C SER A 2 -10.66 13.96 40.21
N GLU A 3 -11.21 15.14 40.34
CA GLU A 3 -12.46 15.53 39.68
C GLU A 3 -12.28 15.32 38.15
N ILE A 4 -13.22 14.57 37.56
CA ILE A 4 -13.28 14.48 36.09
C ILE A 4 -13.46 15.90 35.57
N PRO A 5 -12.59 16.41 34.68
CA PRO A 5 -12.73 17.78 34.19
C PRO A 5 -14.10 17.92 33.53
N SER A 6 -14.99 18.70 34.18
CA SER A 6 -16.33 18.98 33.67
C SER A 6 -16.33 19.73 32.32
N ASN A 7 -15.15 20.08 31.77
CA ASN A 7 -14.94 20.94 30.63
C ASN A 7 -14.11 20.34 29.50
N MET A 8 -14.08 19.02 29.32
CA MET A 8 -13.47 18.45 28.13
C MET A 8 -14.37 18.70 26.91
N LYS A 9 -14.29 19.92 26.35
CA LYS A 9 -15.03 20.30 25.16
C LYS A 9 -14.20 20.00 23.92
N LEU A 10 -14.54 18.92 23.23
CA LEU A 10 -14.00 18.64 21.91
C LEU A 10 -14.77 19.46 20.86
N ASP A 11 -14.08 20.37 20.22
CA ASP A 11 -14.67 21.24 19.20
C ASP A 11 -14.25 20.81 17.79
N PHE A 12 -15.17 20.20 17.07
CA PHE A 12 -15.03 19.85 15.65
C PHE A 12 -15.83 20.77 14.73
N SER A 13 -16.22 21.95 15.18
CA SER A 13 -17.06 22.90 14.43
C SER A 13 -16.41 23.35 13.12
N THR A 14 -15.08 23.41 13.08
CA THR A 14 -14.30 23.77 11.87
C THR A 14 -13.91 22.55 11.02
N SER A 15 -14.44 21.37 11.32
CA SER A 15 -14.13 20.11 10.63
C SER A 15 -15.40 19.45 10.12
N PRO A 16 -16.02 19.98 9.05
CA PRO A 16 -17.31 19.49 8.54
C PRO A 16 -17.26 18.03 8.09
N THR A 17 -16.11 17.51 7.63
CA THR A 17 -15.97 16.11 7.29
C THR A 17 -16.04 15.21 8.52
N ILE A 18 -15.39 15.61 9.62
CA ILE A 18 -15.47 14.89 10.90
C ILE A 18 -16.92 14.92 11.44
N ALA A 19 -17.60 16.05 11.31
CA ALA A 19 -19.00 16.16 11.71
C ALA A 19 -19.91 15.20 10.92
N LYS A 20 -19.70 15.05 9.59
CA LYS A 20 -20.38 14.06 8.77
C LYS A 20 -20.04 12.63 9.18
N PHE A 21 -18.78 12.34 9.46
CA PHE A 21 -18.33 11.05 9.95
C PHE A 21 -19.04 10.65 11.27
N PHE A 22 -19.18 11.55 12.23
CA PHE A 22 -19.93 11.28 13.47
C PHE A 22 -21.42 11.05 13.27
N LYS A 23 -22.03 11.75 12.32
CA LYS A 23 -23.47 11.63 12.00
C LYS A 23 -23.81 10.36 11.21
N SER A 24 -22.85 9.77 10.55
CA SER A 24 -23.07 8.57 9.74
C SER A 24 -23.52 7.38 10.59
N LYS A 25 -24.43 6.58 10.01
CA LYS A 25 -24.92 5.31 10.55
C LYS A 25 -24.31 4.09 9.85
N GLY A 26 -23.32 4.30 8.98
CA GLY A 26 -22.62 3.21 8.27
C GLY A 26 -22.05 2.19 9.25
N PHE A 27 -22.14 0.92 8.87
CA PHE A 27 -21.60 -0.18 9.66
C PHE A 27 -20.06 -0.12 9.71
N VAL A 28 -19.45 0.19 8.59
CA VAL A 28 -18.03 0.55 8.51
C VAL A 28 -17.92 2.00 8.07
N ARG A 29 -17.12 2.79 8.78
CA ARG A 29 -16.91 4.21 8.48
C ARG A 29 -15.42 4.49 8.39
N GLY A 30 -14.98 4.98 7.24
CA GLY A 30 -13.60 5.37 6.99
C GLY A 30 -13.45 6.86 6.81
N ILE A 31 -12.45 7.47 7.44
CA ILE A 31 -12.06 8.87 7.22
C ILE A 31 -10.63 8.93 6.70
N MET A 32 -10.44 9.58 5.55
CA MET A 32 -9.17 9.78 4.90
C MET A 32 -8.88 11.28 4.76
N GLY A 33 -7.62 11.67 4.95
CA GLY A 33 -7.22 13.06 4.80
C GLY A 33 -5.72 13.27 4.98
N PRO A 34 -5.24 14.52 4.83
CA PRO A 34 -3.84 14.87 4.99
C PRO A 34 -3.34 14.67 6.42
N VAL A 35 -2.03 14.72 6.60
CA VAL A 35 -1.41 14.77 7.94
C VAL A 35 -1.89 16.03 8.68
N GLY A 36 -2.09 15.92 9.99
CA GLY A 36 -2.53 17.05 10.83
C GLY A 36 -4.03 17.34 10.77
N SER A 37 -4.83 16.64 9.97
CA SER A 37 -6.27 16.91 9.79
C SER A 37 -7.18 16.43 10.93
N GLY A 38 -6.64 15.90 12.04
CA GLY A 38 -7.39 15.50 13.23
C GLY A 38 -8.13 14.16 13.16
N LYS A 39 -7.89 13.33 12.14
CA LYS A 39 -8.57 12.03 11.92
C LYS A 39 -8.52 11.08 13.11
N SER A 40 -7.32 10.78 13.59
CA SER A 40 -7.11 9.82 14.67
C SER A 40 -7.72 10.33 15.99
N TYR A 41 -7.64 11.64 16.21
CA TYR A 41 -8.27 12.28 17.37
C TYR A 41 -9.81 12.17 17.31
N ALA A 42 -10.39 12.35 16.11
CA ALA A 42 -11.82 12.13 15.89
C ALA A 42 -12.23 10.66 16.14
N CYS A 43 -11.40 9.69 15.71
CA CYS A 43 -11.67 8.29 15.98
C CYS A 43 -11.63 7.96 17.49
N CYS A 44 -10.67 8.50 18.26
CA CYS A 44 -10.65 8.40 19.71
C CYS A 44 -11.94 8.96 20.33
N ALA A 45 -12.33 10.17 19.91
CA ALA A 45 -13.56 10.82 20.39
C ALA A 45 -14.81 10.01 20.05
N GLU A 46 -14.86 9.36 18.86
CA GLU A 46 -15.98 8.53 18.45
C GLU A 46 -16.09 7.26 19.30
N ILE A 47 -14.99 6.60 19.63
CA ILE A 47 -14.99 5.44 20.56
C ILE A 47 -15.61 5.85 21.91
N TRP A 48 -15.16 6.96 22.48
CA TRP A 48 -15.68 7.44 23.75
C TRP A 48 -17.14 7.89 23.66
N ARG A 49 -17.52 8.59 22.58
CA ARG A 49 -18.91 8.96 22.32
C ARG A 49 -19.84 7.75 22.27
N ARG A 50 -19.40 6.63 21.66
CA ARG A 50 -20.18 5.38 21.61
C ARG A 50 -20.30 4.72 22.98
N ALA A 51 -19.27 4.77 23.80
CA ALA A 51 -19.35 4.29 25.19
C ALA A 51 -20.38 5.08 25.99
N ILE A 52 -20.39 6.41 25.91
CA ILE A 52 -21.38 7.28 26.58
C ILE A 52 -22.82 7.01 26.09
N GLN A 53 -22.98 6.80 24.77
CA GLN A 53 -24.29 6.57 24.14
C GLN A 53 -24.83 5.14 24.33
N GLN A 54 -24.03 4.22 24.87
CA GLN A 54 -24.50 2.87 25.17
C GLN A 54 -25.66 2.95 26.15
N LYS A 55 -26.71 2.17 25.92
CA LYS A 55 -27.84 2.04 26.86
C LYS A 55 -27.39 1.33 28.13
N PRO A 56 -27.91 1.72 29.31
CA PRO A 56 -27.62 1.01 30.52
C PRO A 56 -28.13 -0.43 30.48
N SER A 57 -27.41 -1.34 31.11
CA SER A 57 -27.85 -2.71 31.36
C SER A 57 -29.11 -2.73 32.23
N PRO A 58 -30.13 -3.52 31.87
CA PRO A 58 -31.32 -3.67 32.66
C PRO A 58 -31.07 -4.35 34.05
N ARG A 59 -29.89 -4.95 34.24
CA ARG A 59 -29.54 -5.67 35.46
C ARG A 59 -29.00 -4.77 36.56
N ASP A 60 -28.24 -3.75 36.22
CA ASP A 60 -27.54 -2.92 37.22
C ASP A 60 -27.40 -1.43 36.83
N GLY A 61 -27.94 -1.04 35.66
CA GLY A 61 -27.91 0.34 35.20
C GLY A 61 -26.56 0.83 34.70
N ILE A 62 -25.57 -0.06 34.48
CA ILE A 62 -24.24 0.29 33.98
C ILE A 62 -24.19 0.19 32.45
N LYS A 63 -23.50 1.12 31.81
CA LYS A 63 -23.26 1.14 30.35
C LYS A 63 -22.01 0.34 30.03
N TYR A 64 -22.19 -0.90 29.60
CA TYR A 64 -21.08 -1.79 29.23
C TYR A 64 -20.68 -1.63 27.79
N SER A 65 -19.38 -1.46 27.51
CA SER A 65 -18.82 -1.44 26.14
C SER A 65 -17.41 -1.99 26.10
N ARG A 66 -17.04 -2.60 24.97
CA ARG A 66 -15.70 -3.14 24.71
C ARG A 66 -15.28 -2.80 23.29
N PHE A 67 -14.16 -2.12 23.15
CA PHE A 67 -13.62 -1.70 21.86
C PHE A 67 -12.23 -2.29 21.62
N ALA A 68 -11.93 -2.61 20.36
CA ALA A 68 -10.57 -2.90 19.92
C ALA A 68 -10.03 -1.70 19.15
N ILE A 69 -8.81 -1.28 19.47
CA ILE A 69 -8.02 -0.32 18.68
C ILE A 69 -6.87 -1.07 18.05
N VAL A 70 -6.84 -1.06 16.71
CA VAL A 70 -5.93 -1.89 15.93
C VAL A 70 -4.93 -1.03 15.16
N ARG A 71 -3.68 -1.43 15.20
CA ARG A 71 -2.56 -0.86 14.44
C ARG A 71 -1.72 -1.99 13.82
N ASN A 72 -0.89 -1.67 12.82
CA ASN A 72 -0.07 -2.67 12.14
C ASN A 72 0.99 -3.30 13.06
N THR A 73 1.80 -2.52 13.77
CA THR A 73 2.91 -3.04 14.59
C THR A 73 2.84 -2.57 16.05
N ASN A 74 3.41 -3.35 16.97
CA ASN A 74 3.50 -2.97 18.39
C ASN A 74 4.26 -1.66 18.64
N PRO A 75 5.42 -1.39 18.02
CA PRO A 75 6.08 -0.10 18.17
C PRO A 75 5.17 1.07 17.77
N MET A 76 4.52 1.00 16.59
CA MET A 76 3.62 2.05 16.12
C MET A 76 2.38 2.18 17.00
N LEU A 77 1.82 1.06 17.45
CA LEU A 77 0.68 1.07 18.39
C LEU A 77 1.03 1.87 19.66
N LYS A 78 2.20 1.63 20.24
CA LYS A 78 2.62 2.30 21.49
C LYS A 78 3.03 3.75 21.28
N THR A 79 3.80 4.04 20.25
CA THR A 79 4.41 5.37 20.05
C THR A 79 3.48 6.39 19.40
N THR A 80 2.43 5.94 18.71
CA THR A 80 1.49 6.82 18.02
C THR A 80 0.05 6.66 18.55
N THR A 81 -0.57 5.51 18.32
CA THR A 81 -2.01 5.29 18.57
C THR A 81 -2.37 5.37 20.05
N LEU A 82 -1.62 4.66 20.91
CA LEU A 82 -1.83 4.70 22.36
C LEU A 82 -1.53 6.09 22.91
N LYS A 83 -0.50 6.76 22.41
CA LYS A 83 -0.17 8.14 22.80
C LYS A 83 -1.32 9.09 22.50
N THR A 84 -1.86 9.06 21.28
CA THR A 84 -3.03 9.88 20.90
C THR A 84 -4.26 9.56 21.76
N TRP A 85 -4.48 8.28 22.08
CA TRP A 85 -5.54 7.90 23.00
C TRP A 85 -5.34 8.49 24.39
N LEU A 86 -4.13 8.42 24.96
CA LEU A 86 -3.82 8.93 26.29
C LEU A 86 -3.79 10.47 26.39
N GLU A 87 -3.58 11.17 25.29
CA GLU A 87 -3.78 12.63 25.22
C GLU A 87 -5.25 13.01 25.47
N LEU A 88 -6.19 12.19 24.96
CA LEU A 88 -7.63 12.37 25.19
C LEU A 88 -8.11 11.73 26.49
N MET A 89 -7.57 10.58 26.85
CA MET A 89 -7.97 9.75 27.99
C MET A 89 -6.78 9.50 28.93
N PRO A 90 -6.25 10.56 29.62
CA PRO A 90 -5.08 10.42 30.47
C PRO A 90 -5.35 9.54 31.69
N GLU A 91 -4.37 8.70 32.06
CA GLU A 91 -4.50 7.70 33.13
C GLU A 91 -4.85 8.30 34.50
N HIS A 92 -4.33 9.49 34.79
CA HIS A 92 -4.61 10.17 36.09
C HIS A 92 -6.07 10.60 36.23
N VAL A 93 -6.84 10.66 35.12
CA VAL A 93 -8.28 11.01 35.12
C VAL A 93 -9.14 9.77 34.95
N TRP A 94 -8.77 8.91 33.96
CA TRP A 94 -9.63 7.83 33.48
C TRP A 94 -9.26 6.44 34.03
N GLY A 95 -8.20 6.34 34.80
CA GLY A 95 -7.72 5.11 35.42
C GLY A 95 -6.48 4.55 34.70
N PRO A 96 -5.79 3.59 35.35
CA PRO A 96 -4.50 3.07 34.84
C PRO A 96 -4.67 2.18 33.62
N VAL A 97 -3.66 2.21 32.75
CA VAL A 97 -3.52 1.30 31.60
C VAL A 97 -2.70 0.08 32.00
N LYS A 98 -3.20 -1.10 31.66
CA LYS A 98 -2.42 -2.34 31.72
C LYS A 98 -1.55 -2.44 30.47
N TYR A 99 -0.23 -2.27 30.58
CA TYR A 99 0.71 -2.26 29.47
C TYR A 99 1.19 -3.65 29.01
N SER A 100 0.97 -4.70 29.81
CA SER A 100 1.26 -6.08 29.38
C SER A 100 0.30 -6.52 28.27
N PRO A 101 0.76 -7.26 27.23
CA PRO A 101 -0.09 -7.68 26.13
C PRO A 101 -1.23 -8.61 26.55
N PRO A 102 -2.46 -8.40 26.05
CA PRO A 102 -2.87 -7.22 25.29
C PRO A 102 -2.90 -5.97 26.18
N ILE A 103 -2.53 -4.80 25.61
CA ILE A 103 -2.63 -3.52 26.32
C ILE A 103 -4.11 -3.19 26.48
N ILE A 104 -4.52 -2.84 27.69
CA ILE A 104 -5.94 -2.58 28.02
C ILE A 104 -6.06 -1.31 28.86
N HIS A 105 -6.93 -0.40 28.43
CA HIS A 105 -7.41 0.71 29.24
C HIS A 105 -8.85 0.40 29.66
N HIS A 106 -9.06 0.15 30.93
CA HIS A 106 -10.37 -0.16 31.50
C HIS A 106 -10.90 1.05 32.25
N ILE A 107 -11.84 1.77 31.66
CA ILE A 107 -12.42 3.00 32.23
C ILE A 107 -13.71 2.64 32.97
N LYS A 108 -13.75 2.91 34.29
CA LYS A 108 -14.90 2.67 35.17
C LYS A 108 -15.34 3.96 35.81
N LEU A 109 -16.55 4.38 35.49
CA LEU A 109 -17.18 5.54 36.09
C LEU A 109 -18.41 5.07 36.90
N PRO A 110 -18.47 5.34 38.20
CA PRO A 110 -19.66 5.00 39.00
C PRO A 110 -20.86 5.88 38.59
N PRO A 111 -22.09 5.42 38.83
CA PRO A 111 -23.27 6.25 38.66
C PRO A 111 -23.18 7.52 39.54
N ARG A 112 -23.56 8.67 38.95
CA ARG A 112 -23.57 9.96 39.66
C ARG A 112 -24.74 10.81 39.19
N ASP A 113 -25.37 11.54 40.11
CA ASP A 113 -26.37 12.59 39.84
C ASP A 113 -27.47 12.16 38.85
N GLY A 114 -27.96 10.91 38.97
CA GLY A 114 -28.95 10.34 38.06
C GLY A 114 -28.40 9.85 36.73
N ALA A 115 -27.10 10.03 36.44
CA ALA A 115 -26.45 9.47 35.26
C ALA A 115 -26.01 8.02 35.53
N ALA A 116 -26.22 7.15 34.53
CA ALA A 116 -25.77 5.76 34.55
C ALA A 116 -24.25 5.65 34.59
N GLY A 117 -23.72 4.67 35.32
CA GLY A 117 -22.30 4.34 35.34
C GLY A 117 -21.81 3.86 33.97
N ILE A 118 -20.51 3.91 33.75
CA ILE A 118 -19.87 3.45 32.53
C ILE A 118 -18.78 2.43 32.89
N ASP A 119 -18.78 1.29 32.19
CA ASP A 119 -17.74 0.28 32.22
C ASP A 119 -17.29 0.06 30.77
N CYS A 120 -16.18 0.69 30.39
CA CYS A 120 -15.65 0.67 29.02
C CYS A 120 -14.25 0.07 28.97
N GLU A 121 -14.12 -1.06 28.31
CA GLU A 121 -12.84 -1.73 28.08
C GLU A 121 -12.32 -1.39 26.69
N VAL A 122 -11.10 -0.88 26.59
CA VAL A 122 -10.42 -0.57 25.31
C VAL A 122 -9.17 -1.43 25.21
N ILE A 123 -9.16 -2.32 24.20
CA ILE A 123 -8.10 -3.30 23.96
C ILE A 123 -7.27 -2.81 22.77
N PHE A 124 -5.96 -2.69 22.95
CA PHE A 124 -5.02 -2.27 21.90
C PHE A 124 -4.31 -3.48 21.31
N LEU A 125 -4.38 -3.64 20.00
CA LEU A 125 -3.86 -4.80 19.27
C LEU A 125 -2.98 -4.39 18.10
N ALA A 126 -1.83 -5.05 17.99
CA ALA A 126 -1.01 -4.98 16.78
C ALA A 126 -1.27 -6.23 15.91
N LEU A 127 -1.59 -6.01 14.63
CA LEU A 127 -1.98 -7.06 13.68
C LEU A 127 -1.27 -6.82 12.34
N ASP A 128 -0.02 -7.21 12.26
CA ASP A 128 0.85 -6.98 11.11
C ASP A 128 0.92 -8.18 10.15
N ASP A 129 0.53 -9.37 10.59
CA ASP A 129 0.49 -10.58 9.76
C ASP A 129 -0.98 -11.02 9.57
N PRO A 130 -1.38 -11.51 8.37
CA PRO A 130 -2.69 -12.14 8.16
C PRO A 130 -3.00 -13.26 9.15
N LYS A 131 -1.98 -13.95 9.70
CA LYS A 131 -2.12 -14.94 10.76
C LYS A 131 -2.63 -14.35 12.08
N ASP A 132 -2.38 -13.07 12.31
CA ASP A 132 -2.82 -12.35 13.50
C ASP A 132 -4.34 -12.15 13.55
N VAL A 133 -5.03 -12.30 12.41
CA VAL A 133 -6.50 -12.34 12.36
C VAL A 133 -7.06 -13.37 13.34
N ARG A 134 -6.33 -14.47 13.60
CA ARG A 134 -6.72 -15.47 14.59
C ARG A 134 -6.85 -14.88 16.02
N LYS A 135 -6.06 -13.87 16.36
CA LYS A 135 -6.17 -13.16 17.67
C LYS A 135 -7.51 -12.45 17.82
N LEU A 136 -8.14 -12.06 16.70
CA LEU A 136 -9.46 -11.45 16.70
C LEU A 136 -10.59 -12.46 16.94
N LEU A 137 -10.38 -13.74 16.57
CA LEU A 137 -11.45 -14.73 16.51
C LEU A 137 -12.10 -15.05 17.85
N SER A 138 -11.43 -14.79 18.97
CA SER A 138 -11.93 -14.98 20.34
C SER A 138 -12.57 -13.74 20.96
N LEU A 139 -12.48 -12.57 20.28
CA LEU A 139 -12.96 -11.32 20.87
C LEU A 139 -14.46 -11.14 20.67
N GLU A 140 -15.09 -10.56 21.67
CA GLU A 140 -16.47 -10.08 21.65
C GLU A 140 -16.43 -8.58 21.87
N LEU A 141 -16.81 -7.80 20.85
CA LEU A 141 -16.64 -6.37 20.82
C LEU A 141 -17.97 -5.64 20.61
N THR A 142 -18.08 -4.43 21.17
CA THR A 142 -19.08 -3.44 20.80
C THR A 142 -18.73 -2.86 19.44
N GLY A 143 -17.48 -2.42 19.27
CA GLY A 143 -16.96 -1.83 18.04
C GLY A 143 -15.44 -1.90 17.95
N ALA A 144 -14.88 -1.45 16.83
CA ALA A 144 -13.46 -1.40 16.64
C ALA A 144 -13.02 -0.12 15.92
N TRP A 145 -11.80 0.31 16.17
CA TRP A 145 -11.11 1.36 15.42
C TRP A 145 -9.83 0.80 14.82
N VAL A 146 -9.65 1.01 13.52
CA VAL A 146 -8.45 0.65 12.75
C VAL A 146 -7.70 1.92 12.41
N ASN A 147 -6.59 2.15 13.08
CA ASN A 147 -5.75 3.32 12.88
C ASN A 147 -4.74 3.06 11.76
N GLU A 148 -4.63 4.00 10.82
CA GLU A 148 -3.85 3.89 9.58
C GLU A 148 -4.20 2.63 8.77
N ALA A 149 -5.47 2.51 8.42
CA ALA A 149 -6.03 1.34 7.75
C ALA A 149 -5.30 0.93 6.46
N ARG A 150 -4.62 1.88 5.79
CA ARG A 150 -3.79 1.59 4.60
C ARG A 150 -2.61 0.64 4.89
N GLU A 151 -2.19 0.54 6.14
CA GLU A 151 -1.05 -0.30 6.54
C GLU A 151 -1.47 -1.73 6.93
N LEU A 152 -2.76 -2.02 6.91
CA LEU A 152 -3.34 -3.28 7.35
C LEU A 152 -4.01 -4.01 6.18
N PRO A 153 -3.88 -5.35 6.08
CA PRO A 153 -4.55 -6.11 5.05
C PRO A 153 -6.07 -6.11 5.25
N LYS A 154 -6.84 -6.18 4.16
CA LYS A 154 -8.31 -6.22 4.19
C LYS A 154 -8.86 -7.33 5.10
N ALA A 155 -8.18 -8.47 5.19
CA ALA A 155 -8.57 -9.58 6.04
C ALA A 155 -8.72 -9.20 7.53
N VAL A 156 -7.95 -8.22 8.02
CA VAL A 156 -8.10 -7.69 9.39
C VAL A 156 -9.43 -6.97 9.52
N ILE A 157 -9.80 -6.14 8.54
CA ILE A 157 -11.06 -5.41 8.54
C ILE A 157 -12.24 -6.40 8.50
N ASP A 158 -12.16 -7.40 7.61
CA ASP A 158 -13.17 -8.44 7.49
C ASP A 158 -13.30 -9.23 8.81
N GLY A 159 -12.17 -9.59 9.43
CA GLY A 159 -12.14 -10.24 10.74
C GLY A 159 -12.86 -9.43 11.83
N LEU A 160 -12.63 -8.12 11.87
CA LEU A 160 -13.28 -7.22 12.84
C LEU A 160 -14.79 -7.11 12.60
N THR A 161 -15.25 -7.06 11.34
CA THR A 161 -16.69 -6.98 11.05
C THR A 161 -17.48 -8.17 11.59
N HIS A 162 -16.83 -9.32 11.76
CA HIS A 162 -17.44 -10.53 12.36
C HIS A 162 -17.44 -10.52 13.90
N ARG A 163 -16.71 -9.59 14.55
CA ARG A 163 -16.52 -9.56 16.01
C ARG A 163 -17.26 -8.42 16.69
N VAL A 164 -17.56 -7.36 15.97
CA VAL A 164 -18.35 -6.24 16.51
C VAL A 164 -19.83 -6.59 16.64
N GLY A 165 -20.49 -6.02 17.62
CA GLY A 165 -21.91 -6.28 17.92
C GLY A 165 -22.16 -7.48 18.81
N ARG A 166 -21.12 -8.06 19.42
CA ARG A 166 -21.23 -9.22 20.33
C ARG A 166 -21.17 -8.86 21.81
N PHE A 167 -20.77 -7.64 22.12
CA PHE A 167 -20.71 -7.13 23.50
C PHE A 167 -21.43 -5.77 23.59
N PRO A 168 -22.16 -5.47 24.66
CA PRO A 168 -22.51 -6.36 25.77
C PRO A 168 -23.47 -7.47 25.37
N THR A 169 -23.67 -8.45 26.30
CA THR A 169 -24.58 -9.57 26.07
C THR A 169 -26.03 -9.12 25.94
N ARG A 170 -26.90 -9.97 25.41
CA ARG A 170 -28.36 -9.68 25.37
C ARG A 170 -28.95 -9.48 26.79
N ALA A 171 -28.43 -10.18 27.78
CA ALA A 171 -28.85 -10.02 29.19
C ALA A 171 -28.51 -8.63 29.73
N ASP A 172 -27.49 -7.98 29.17
CA ASP A 172 -27.07 -6.61 29.51
C ASP A 172 -27.66 -5.57 28.53
N GLY A 173 -28.69 -5.95 27.76
CA GLY A 173 -29.40 -5.09 26.82
C GLY A 173 -28.81 -5.06 25.40
N GLY A 174 -27.70 -5.72 25.15
CA GLY A 174 -27.02 -5.75 23.88
C GLY A 174 -26.35 -4.42 23.47
N PRO A 175 -25.59 -4.38 22.38
CA PRO A 175 -24.97 -3.15 21.90
C PRO A 175 -25.98 -2.18 21.29
N THR A 176 -25.97 -0.94 21.75
CA THR A 176 -26.80 0.14 21.19
C THR A 176 -26.32 0.54 19.79
N TRP A 177 -25.03 0.50 19.60
CA TRP A 177 -24.33 0.69 18.33
C TRP A 177 -23.24 -0.37 18.19
N HIS A 178 -23.00 -0.80 16.97
CA HIS A 178 -21.84 -1.63 16.63
C HIS A 178 -21.32 -1.27 15.23
N GLY A 179 -20.03 -1.45 15.02
CA GLY A 179 -19.39 -1.19 13.74
C GLY A 179 -17.88 -1.05 13.82
N VAL A 180 -17.27 -0.81 12.68
CA VAL A 180 -15.83 -0.55 12.54
C VAL A 180 -15.62 0.87 12.05
N ILE A 181 -14.76 1.62 12.71
CA ILE A 181 -14.29 2.92 12.26
C ILE A 181 -12.83 2.81 11.82
N MET A 182 -12.44 3.60 10.83
CA MET A 182 -11.10 3.56 10.26
C MET A 182 -10.63 4.97 9.97
N ASP A 183 -9.35 5.25 10.21
CA ASP A 183 -8.70 6.45 9.69
C ASP A 183 -7.45 6.10 8.90
N THR A 184 -7.08 6.96 7.96
CA THR A 184 -5.89 6.75 7.14
C THR A 184 -5.46 8.02 6.42
N ASN A 185 -4.19 8.08 6.04
CA ASN A 185 -3.72 8.95 4.96
C ASN A 185 -4.01 8.29 3.61
N PRO A 186 -4.01 9.04 2.50
CA PRO A 186 -4.17 8.47 1.16
C PRO A 186 -3.15 7.38 0.85
N MET A 187 -3.53 6.52 -0.06
CA MET A 187 -2.74 5.41 -0.60
C MET A 187 -2.82 5.43 -2.13
N ASP A 188 -2.28 4.43 -2.77
CA ASP A 188 -2.44 4.24 -4.20
C ASP A 188 -3.85 3.73 -4.59
N ASP A 189 -4.15 3.74 -5.88
CA ASP A 189 -5.44 3.35 -6.44
C ASP A 189 -5.61 1.81 -6.60
N ASP A 190 -4.61 1.02 -6.25
CA ASP A 190 -4.68 -0.45 -6.21
C ASP A 190 -5.15 -0.97 -4.85
N HIS A 191 -5.04 -0.15 -3.82
CA HIS A 191 -5.35 -0.54 -2.46
C HIS A 191 -6.85 -0.85 -2.28
N TYR A 192 -7.19 -1.82 -1.38
CA TYR A 192 -8.58 -2.21 -1.12
C TYR A 192 -9.47 -1.04 -0.69
N TRP A 193 -8.91 -0.06 0.04
CA TRP A 193 -9.64 1.14 0.44
C TRP A 193 -10.15 1.92 -0.76
N TYR A 194 -9.26 2.19 -1.75
CA TYR A 194 -9.65 2.91 -2.96
C TYR A 194 -10.77 2.19 -3.72
N ARG A 195 -10.64 0.86 -3.89
CA ARG A 195 -11.69 0.06 -4.55
C ARG A 195 -13.03 0.19 -3.84
N LEU A 196 -13.06 0.05 -2.50
CA LEU A 196 -14.28 0.12 -1.71
C LEU A 196 -14.85 1.54 -1.59
N ALA A 197 -14.00 2.58 -1.57
CA ALA A 197 -14.45 3.96 -1.44
C ALA A 197 -14.95 4.55 -2.75
N GLU A 198 -14.24 4.26 -3.87
CA GLU A 198 -14.43 4.96 -5.14
C GLU A 198 -15.13 4.09 -6.21
N LYS A 199 -14.97 2.76 -6.18
CA LYS A 199 -15.47 1.86 -7.23
C LYS A 199 -16.61 0.96 -6.77
N GLU A 200 -16.45 0.25 -5.66
CA GLU A 200 -17.28 -0.88 -5.23
C GLU A 200 -17.91 -0.63 -3.85
N LYS A 201 -18.32 0.59 -3.58
CA LYS A 201 -18.84 0.99 -2.26
C LYS A 201 -20.00 0.09 -1.82
N PRO A 202 -19.87 -0.67 -0.73
CA PRO A 202 -20.97 -1.47 -0.18
C PRO A 202 -22.14 -0.59 0.25
N ARG A 203 -23.35 -0.93 -0.18
CA ARG A 203 -24.59 -0.16 0.05
C ARG A 203 -25.58 -0.96 0.89
N GLY A 204 -26.65 -0.32 1.32
CA GLY A 204 -27.76 -0.94 2.05
C GLY A 204 -27.65 -0.82 3.57
N LYS A 205 -28.28 -1.73 4.32
CA LYS A 205 -28.38 -1.67 5.80
C LYS A 205 -27.03 -1.69 6.50
N TYR A 206 -26.04 -2.35 5.90
CA TYR A 206 -24.67 -2.44 6.42
C TYR A 206 -23.69 -1.70 5.51
N ALA A 207 -24.08 -0.50 5.07
CA ALA A 207 -23.28 0.35 4.20
C ALA A 207 -21.92 0.68 4.80
N TRP A 208 -20.96 0.85 3.91
CA TRP A 208 -19.65 1.40 4.24
C TRP A 208 -19.61 2.85 3.79
N ASP A 209 -19.33 3.75 4.73
CA ASP A 209 -19.26 5.18 4.44
C ASP A 209 -17.81 5.66 4.50
N PHE A 210 -17.37 6.29 3.41
CA PHE A 210 -16.03 6.85 3.30
C PHE A 210 -16.10 8.37 3.22
N PHE A 211 -15.27 9.02 4.02
CA PHE A 211 -15.19 10.47 4.15
C PHE A 211 -13.78 10.92 3.77
N LYS A 212 -13.69 11.85 2.83
CA LYS A 212 -12.42 12.44 2.39
C LYS A 212 -12.36 13.88 2.84
N GLN A 213 -11.36 14.21 3.66
CA GLN A 213 -11.11 15.58 4.10
C GLN A 213 -10.46 16.40 2.97
N PRO A 214 -10.66 17.71 2.95
CA PRO A 214 -9.90 18.60 2.08
C PRO A 214 -8.40 18.48 2.31
N GLY A 215 -7.60 18.67 1.25
CA GLY A 215 -6.15 18.73 1.37
C GLY A 215 -5.70 19.90 2.26
N GLY A 216 -4.54 19.75 2.89
CA GLY A 216 -3.91 20.81 3.70
C GLY A 216 -3.32 21.93 2.83
N VAL A 217 -2.91 21.60 1.59
CA VAL A 217 -2.34 22.56 0.63
C VAL A 217 -3.03 22.48 -0.73
N LEU A 218 -2.98 23.58 -1.46
CA LEU A 218 -3.40 23.70 -2.85
C LEU A 218 -2.18 23.97 -3.74
N GLU A 219 -2.14 23.36 -4.90
CA GLU A 219 -1.21 23.72 -5.96
C GLU A 219 -1.70 25.03 -6.61
N VAL A 220 -0.78 25.92 -6.93
CA VAL A 220 -1.06 27.27 -7.46
C VAL A 220 -0.38 27.41 -8.82
N GLY A 221 -1.11 27.90 -9.81
CA GLY A 221 -0.56 28.23 -11.12
C GLY A 221 0.40 29.42 -11.03
N ILE A 222 1.34 29.51 -11.97
CA ILE A 222 2.29 30.64 -12.03
C ILE A 222 1.54 31.94 -12.24
N ASP A 223 0.45 31.92 -12.98
CA ASP A 223 -0.44 33.04 -13.26
C ASP A 223 -1.29 33.50 -12.06
N GLU A 224 -1.36 32.68 -11.02
CA GLU A 224 -2.05 33.01 -9.76
C GLU A 224 -1.10 33.53 -8.67
N LEU A 225 0.20 33.61 -8.96
CA LEU A 225 1.19 34.10 -8.01
C LEU A 225 1.17 35.62 -7.96
N PRO A 226 1.44 36.23 -6.78
CA PRO A 226 1.66 37.69 -6.69
C PRO A 226 2.93 38.07 -7.44
N ASP A 227 2.93 39.27 -8.03
CA ASP A 227 4.06 39.78 -8.83
C ASP A 227 5.33 39.95 -8.00
N GLU A 228 5.21 40.19 -6.71
CA GLU A 228 6.34 40.44 -5.81
C GLU A 228 6.33 39.51 -4.59
N MET A 229 7.50 38.94 -4.27
CA MET A 229 7.81 38.18 -3.05
C MET A 229 6.73 37.10 -2.68
N PRO A 230 6.45 36.12 -3.54
CA PRO A 230 5.42 35.10 -3.25
C PRO A 230 5.60 34.41 -1.89
N GLU A 231 6.86 34.09 -1.52
CA GLU A 231 7.17 33.41 -0.25
C GLU A 231 6.79 34.28 0.97
N ALA A 232 6.94 35.59 0.91
CA ALA A 232 6.55 36.51 1.99
C ALA A 232 5.02 36.56 2.17
N GLN A 233 4.27 36.17 1.14
CA GLN A 233 2.81 36.07 1.14
C GLN A 233 2.26 34.67 1.42
N GLY A 234 3.12 33.77 1.92
CA GLY A 234 2.71 32.39 2.32
C GLY A 234 2.62 31.40 1.17
N PHE A 235 3.19 31.71 0.00
CA PHE A 235 3.37 30.74 -1.08
C PHE A 235 4.69 29.99 -0.90
N ILE A 236 4.72 28.72 -1.25
CA ILE A 236 5.89 27.86 -1.06
C ILE A 236 6.27 27.26 -2.39
N HIS A 237 7.52 27.43 -2.81
CA HIS A 237 8.06 26.72 -3.97
C HIS A 237 8.72 25.42 -3.53
N GLN A 238 8.14 24.28 -3.93
CA GLN A 238 8.68 22.96 -3.61
C GLN A 238 8.40 21.97 -4.73
N SER A 239 9.39 21.14 -5.07
CA SER A 239 9.30 20.10 -6.12
C SER A 239 8.87 20.65 -7.48
N GLY A 240 9.39 21.84 -7.85
CA GLY A 240 9.10 22.51 -9.12
C GLY A 240 7.69 23.09 -9.25
N ARG A 241 6.97 23.21 -8.14
CA ARG A 241 5.58 23.71 -8.09
C ARG A 241 5.39 24.70 -6.95
N TRP A 242 4.37 25.55 -7.09
CA TRP A 242 3.95 26.49 -6.07
C TRP A 242 2.75 25.96 -5.29
N TRP A 243 2.76 26.22 -3.99
CA TRP A 243 1.79 25.74 -3.03
C TRP A 243 1.33 26.86 -2.11
N LYS A 244 0.08 26.77 -1.66
CA LYS A 244 -0.42 27.58 -0.54
C LYS A 244 -1.24 26.73 0.41
N THR A 245 -1.33 27.11 1.67
CA THR A 245 -2.23 26.50 2.64
C THR A 245 -3.67 26.57 2.13
N ASN A 246 -4.38 25.44 2.16
CA ASN A 246 -5.76 25.37 1.72
C ASN A 246 -6.68 26.04 2.76
N PRO A 247 -7.43 27.09 2.43
CA PRO A 247 -8.35 27.73 3.37
C PRO A 247 -9.50 26.82 3.83
N LYS A 248 -9.75 25.72 3.11
CA LYS A 248 -10.74 24.70 3.48
C LYS A 248 -10.13 23.54 4.28
N ALA A 249 -8.82 23.59 4.60
CA ALA A 249 -8.18 22.55 5.39
C ALA A 249 -8.80 22.48 6.79
N GLU A 250 -9.11 21.27 7.20
CA GLU A 250 -9.69 21.02 8.52
C GLU A 250 -8.63 20.98 9.62
N ASN A 251 -8.99 21.31 10.85
CA ASN A 251 -8.13 21.25 12.05
C ASN A 251 -6.96 22.26 12.08
N VAL A 252 -6.84 23.19 11.13
CA VAL A 252 -5.70 24.13 11.04
C VAL A 252 -5.54 24.97 12.30
N LYS A 253 -6.64 25.36 12.94
CA LYS A 253 -6.62 26.17 14.20
C LYS A 253 -5.92 25.46 15.38
N ASN A 254 -5.82 24.13 15.34
CA ASN A 254 -5.17 23.33 16.38
C ASN A 254 -3.73 22.93 16.01
N LEU A 255 -3.23 23.41 14.86
CA LEU A 255 -1.87 23.17 14.40
C LEU A 255 -1.00 24.41 14.66
N PRO A 256 0.32 24.26 14.77
CA PRO A 256 1.23 25.40 14.81
C PRO A 256 1.07 26.31 13.57
N THR A 257 1.27 27.61 13.75
CA THR A 257 1.27 28.56 12.63
C THR A 257 2.31 28.13 11.59
N GLY A 258 1.94 28.15 10.31
CA GLY A 258 2.84 27.73 9.23
C GLY A 258 3.08 26.21 9.17
N TYR A 259 2.22 25.40 9.78
CA TYR A 259 2.41 23.93 9.84
C TYR A 259 2.59 23.29 8.46
N TYR A 260 1.69 23.59 7.51
CA TYR A 260 1.79 23.02 6.17
C TYR A 260 2.95 23.59 5.38
N GLU A 261 3.29 24.87 5.59
CA GLU A 261 4.45 25.51 4.99
C GLU A 261 5.75 24.80 5.39
N GLN A 262 5.93 24.55 6.69
CA GLN A 262 7.08 23.81 7.22
C GLN A 262 7.09 22.37 6.78
N LEU A 263 5.91 21.75 6.68
CA LEU A 263 5.75 20.34 6.31
C LEU A 263 6.25 20.03 4.89
N LEU A 264 6.12 20.97 3.95
CA LEU A 264 6.51 20.79 2.55
C LEU A 264 8.02 20.79 2.34
N GLY A 265 8.78 21.43 3.20
CA GLY A 265 10.24 21.60 3.06
C GLY A 265 10.97 20.27 2.81
N GLY A 266 11.72 20.17 1.71
CA GLY A 266 12.50 19.01 1.34
C GLY A 266 11.70 17.77 0.90
N LYS A 267 10.38 17.88 0.68
CA LYS A 267 9.53 16.77 0.25
C LYS A 267 9.43 16.69 -1.27
N ASN A 268 9.36 15.47 -1.81
CA ASN A 268 9.09 15.24 -3.21
C ASN A 268 7.59 15.40 -3.53
N LEU A 269 7.27 15.48 -4.83
CA LEU A 269 5.91 15.72 -5.31
C LEU A 269 4.90 14.66 -4.82
N ASP A 270 5.25 13.38 -4.91
CA ASP A 270 4.35 12.28 -4.52
C ASP A 270 4.01 12.34 -3.04
N TRP A 271 5.01 12.64 -2.21
CA TRP A 271 4.82 12.83 -0.78
C TRP A 271 3.85 14.01 -0.50
N ILE A 272 4.06 15.15 -1.18
CA ILE A 272 3.20 16.33 -1.03
C ILE A 272 1.76 16.00 -1.46
N GLN A 273 1.59 15.36 -2.60
CA GLN A 273 0.28 14.97 -3.12
C GLN A 273 -0.44 14.01 -2.16
N CYS A 274 0.25 13.01 -1.64
CA CYS A 274 -0.31 12.05 -0.71
C CYS A 274 -0.61 12.70 0.65
N TYR A 275 0.41 13.19 1.34
CA TYR A 275 0.31 13.54 2.76
C TYR A 275 -0.16 14.97 3.03
N ALA A 276 0.10 15.90 2.12
CA ALA A 276 -0.32 17.28 2.29
C ALA A 276 -1.58 17.62 1.48
N GLN A 277 -1.70 17.17 0.22
CA GLN A 277 -2.91 17.40 -0.59
C GLN A 277 -4.04 16.40 -0.34
N GLY A 278 -3.76 15.25 0.27
CA GLY A 278 -4.78 14.22 0.48
C GLY A 278 -5.24 13.52 -0.80
N LYS A 279 -4.39 13.46 -1.83
CA LYS A 279 -4.66 12.77 -3.10
C LYS A 279 -4.23 11.30 -3.03
N TYR A 280 -4.98 10.43 -3.68
CA TYR A 280 -4.53 9.08 -3.95
C TYR A 280 -3.27 9.14 -4.81
N THR A 281 -2.17 8.64 -4.30
CA THR A 281 -0.87 8.73 -4.95
C THR A 281 0.01 7.60 -4.43
N PHE A 282 0.79 7.01 -5.31
CA PHE A 282 1.84 6.07 -4.94
C PHE A 282 3.01 6.84 -4.32
N VAL A 283 3.31 6.56 -3.06
CA VAL A 283 4.49 7.12 -2.38
C VAL A 283 5.55 6.05 -2.29
N GLN A 284 6.72 6.34 -2.87
CA GLN A 284 7.86 5.44 -2.84
C GLN A 284 8.35 5.21 -1.41
N GLU A 285 8.39 3.95 -0.99
CA GLU A 285 8.94 3.51 0.29
C GLU A 285 10.28 2.78 0.05
N GLY A 286 11.36 3.28 0.65
CA GLY A 286 12.68 2.66 0.50
C GLY A 286 13.41 3.00 -0.80
N ARG A 287 14.47 2.19 -1.13
CA ARG A 287 15.25 2.37 -2.36
C ARG A 287 14.68 1.51 -3.49
N PRO A 288 14.29 2.08 -4.64
CA PRO A 288 13.79 1.32 -5.79
C PRO A 288 14.77 0.23 -6.20
N VAL A 289 14.24 -0.88 -6.72
CA VAL A 289 15.06 -1.90 -7.37
C VAL A 289 15.68 -1.35 -8.65
N TRP A 290 14.93 -0.52 -9.38
CA TRP A 290 15.39 0.12 -10.62
C TRP A 290 15.34 1.66 -10.52
N PRO A 291 16.34 2.31 -9.91
CA PRO A 291 16.44 3.76 -9.88
C PRO A 291 16.64 4.36 -11.29
N GLU A 292 16.99 3.54 -12.26
CA GLU A 292 17.13 3.90 -13.68
C GLU A 292 15.80 4.18 -14.37
N TYR A 293 14.68 3.72 -13.79
CA TYR A 293 13.34 3.91 -14.35
C TYR A 293 12.83 5.33 -14.15
N ASN A 294 12.35 5.94 -15.24
CA ASN A 294 11.67 7.23 -15.22
C ASN A 294 10.36 7.13 -15.99
N ASP A 295 9.23 7.16 -15.28
CA ASP A 295 7.89 6.96 -15.84
C ASP A 295 7.54 8.02 -16.89
N SER A 296 7.91 9.28 -16.68
CA SER A 296 7.59 10.37 -17.61
C SER A 296 8.33 10.27 -18.96
N LEU A 297 9.48 9.59 -18.98
CA LEU A 297 10.29 9.40 -20.18
C LEU A 297 10.04 8.05 -20.86
N MET A 298 9.68 7.01 -20.07
CA MET A 298 9.61 5.63 -20.54
C MET A 298 8.18 5.12 -20.76
N ALA A 299 7.17 5.74 -20.17
CA ALA A 299 5.78 5.37 -20.40
C ALA A 299 5.26 6.01 -21.69
N ALA A 300 4.85 5.19 -22.64
CA ALA A 300 4.40 5.62 -23.97
C ALA A 300 3.18 4.81 -24.44
N ASP A 301 2.48 5.31 -25.43
CA ASP A 301 1.51 4.54 -26.17
C ASP A 301 2.26 3.72 -27.22
N ILE A 302 2.22 2.39 -27.09
CA ILE A 302 3.02 1.45 -27.87
C ILE A 302 2.08 0.43 -28.49
N GLU A 303 2.25 0.23 -29.81
CA GLU A 303 1.60 -0.87 -30.52
C GLU A 303 2.64 -1.95 -30.88
N PRO A 304 2.22 -3.22 -30.93
CA PRO A 304 3.12 -4.32 -31.30
C PRO A 304 3.50 -4.28 -32.77
N ASP A 305 4.74 -4.63 -33.10
CA ASP A 305 5.22 -4.83 -34.47
C ASP A 305 4.92 -6.28 -34.89
N PRO A 306 4.07 -6.51 -35.91
CA PRO A 306 3.68 -7.87 -36.32
C PRO A 306 4.81 -8.72 -36.88
N GLU A 307 5.91 -8.11 -37.30
CA GLU A 307 7.09 -8.81 -37.87
C GLU A 307 8.08 -9.28 -36.78
N LEU A 308 7.86 -8.91 -35.52
CA LEU A 308 8.74 -9.24 -34.41
C LEU A 308 8.09 -10.23 -33.46
N PRO A 309 8.86 -11.17 -32.88
CA PRO A 309 8.34 -12.09 -31.88
C PRO A 309 7.96 -11.35 -30.59
N VAL A 310 6.94 -11.85 -29.91
CA VAL A 310 6.58 -11.41 -28.57
C VAL A 310 7.28 -12.30 -27.54
N HIS A 311 8.11 -11.68 -26.72
CA HIS A 311 8.72 -12.32 -25.56
C HIS A 311 7.78 -12.24 -24.36
N VAL A 312 7.58 -13.37 -23.69
CA VAL A 312 6.73 -13.47 -22.50
C VAL A 312 7.57 -13.95 -21.34
N GLY A 313 7.57 -13.20 -20.25
CA GLY A 313 8.24 -13.60 -19.01
C GLY A 313 7.23 -13.98 -17.95
N LEU A 314 7.43 -15.12 -17.27
CA LEU A 314 6.54 -15.68 -16.28
C LEU A 314 7.20 -15.74 -14.91
N ASP A 315 6.51 -15.25 -13.89
CA ASP A 315 6.79 -15.54 -12.49
C ASP A 315 5.69 -16.46 -11.94
N PHE A 316 6.09 -17.57 -11.33
CA PHE A 316 5.19 -18.58 -10.79
C PHE A 316 4.95 -18.37 -9.29
N GLY A 317 3.87 -18.89 -8.77
CA GLY A 317 3.52 -18.79 -7.35
C GLY A 317 2.01 -18.61 -7.17
N LEU A 318 1.60 -18.17 -5.98
CA LEU A 318 0.18 -17.87 -5.68
C LEU A 318 -0.30 -16.51 -6.25
N THR A 319 0.63 -15.74 -6.78
CA THR A 319 0.32 -14.46 -7.46
C THR A 319 1.07 -14.44 -8.79
N PRO A 320 0.72 -15.39 -9.71
CA PRO A 320 1.46 -15.49 -10.96
C PRO A 320 1.28 -14.25 -11.83
N ALA A 321 2.37 -13.91 -12.52
CA ALA A 321 2.41 -12.75 -13.40
C ALA A 321 3.07 -13.09 -14.75
N ALA A 322 2.59 -12.44 -15.82
CA ALA A 322 3.20 -12.50 -17.15
C ALA A 322 3.43 -11.08 -17.69
N ILE A 323 4.58 -10.89 -18.31
CA ILE A 323 4.95 -9.64 -19.01
C ILE A 323 5.20 -9.97 -20.47
N PHE A 324 4.62 -9.15 -21.36
CA PHE A 324 4.70 -9.30 -22.81
C PHE A 324 5.52 -8.13 -23.37
N ALA A 325 6.59 -8.43 -24.07
CA ALA A 325 7.50 -7.42 -24.60
C ALA A 325 8.04 -7.79 -25.98
N GLN A 326 8.47 -6.81 -26.75
CA GLN A 326 9.19 -6.97 -28.00
C GLN A 326 10.56 -6.30 -27.94
N LYS A 327 11.54 -6.94 -28.53
CA LYS A 327 12.85 -6.34 -28.81
C LYS A 327 12.87 -5.80 -30.23
N MET A 328 12.86 -4.49 -30.35
CA MET A 328 12.86 -3.79 -31.63
C MET A 328 14.16 -4.02 -32.38
N ARG A 329 14.17 -3.83 -33.70
CA ARG A 329 15.34 -4.03 -34.55
C ARG A 329 16.55 -3.18 -34.17
N ASN A 330 16.32 -1.98 -33.61
CA ASN A 330 17.38 -1.11 -33.09
C ASN A 330 17.87 -1.49 -31.69
N GLY A 331 17.31 -2.55 -31.08
CA GLY A 331 17.69 -3.04 -29.77
C GLY A 331 16.91 -2.44 -28.59
N ARG A 332 15.93 -1.54 -28.85
CA ARG A 332 15.03 -1.00 -27.83
C ARG A 332 14.04 -2.07 -27.38
N TRP A 333 13.70 -2.07 -26.10
CA TRP A 333 12.66 -2.91 -25.54
C TRP A 333 11.33 -2.14 -25.44
N HIS A 334 10.26 -2.76 -25.92
CA HIS A 334 8.89 -2.30 -25.79
C HIS A 334 8.10 -3.30 -24.93
N VAL A 335 7.72 -2.93 -23.72
CA VAL A 335 6.79 -3.71 -22.90
C VAL A 335 5.37 -3.33 -23.30
N LEU A 336 4.64 -4.29 -23.84
CA LEU A 336 3.35 -4.09 -24.51
C LEU A 336 2.16 -4.28 -23.57
N HIS A 337 2.24 -5.33 -22.73
CA HIS A 337 1.12 -5.78 -21.90
C HIS A 337 1.59 -6.50 -20.64
N GLU A 338 0.72 -6.55 -19.64
CA GLU A 338 0.91 -7.29 -18.39
C GLU A 338 -0.34 -8.10 -18.04
N LEU A 339 -0.16 -9.32 -17.56
CA LEU A 339 -1.18 -10.13 -16.92
C LEU A 339 -0.75 -10.40 -15.49
N VAL A 340 -1.47 -9.84 -14.52
CA VAL A 340 -1.18 -10.01 -13.09
C VAL A 340 -2.42 -10.54 -12.41
N THR A 341 -2.27 -11.63 -11.67
CA THR A 341 -3.36 -12.28 -10.96
C THR A 341 -3.09 -12.29 -9.45
N PHE A 342 -4.10 -12.58 -8.65
CA PHE A 342 -4.00 -12.63 -7.20
C PHE A 342 -4.65 -13.91 -6.69
N ASP A 343 -3.95 -14.59 -5.78
CA ASP A 343 -4.42 -15.83 -5.13
C ASP A 343 -4.98 -16.81 -6.14
N MET A 344 -4.18 -17.09 -7.16
CA MET A 344 -4.58 -17.91 -8.31
C MET A 344 -3.59 -19.06 -8.54
N GLY A 345 -4.10 -20.27 -8.66
CA GLY A 345 -3.28 -21.42 -9.03
C GLY A 345 -2.85 -21.41 -10.51
N LEU A 346 -1.75 -22.11 -10.80
CA LEU A 346 -1.13 -22.17 -12.12
C LEU A 346 -2.10 -22.60 -13.24
N ASN A 347 -3.00 -23.54 -12.99
CA ASN A 347 -3.93 -24.05 -14.00
C ASN A 347 -4.81 -22.93 -14.57
N ARG A 348 -5.47 -22.18 -13.68
CA ARG A 348 -6.32 -21.05 -14.09
C ARG A 348 -5.53 -19.92 -14.73
N PHE A 349 -4.34 -19.65 -14.20
CA PHE A 349 -3.43 -18.65 -14.77
C PHE A 349 -3.00 -19.02 -16.20
N ALA A 350 -2.65 -20.28 -16.43
CA ALA A 350 -2.22 -20.78 -17.75
C ALA A 350 -3.34 -20.68 -18.81
N GLU A 351 -4.59 -20.94 -18.41
CA GLU A 351 -5.77 -20.75 -19.28
C GLU A 351 -5.96 -19.25 -19.62
N MET A 352 -5.84 -18.36 -18.63
CA MET A 352 -5.90 -16.92 -18.85
C MET A 352 -4.76 -16.44 -19.74
N LEU A 353 -3.55 -16.92 -19.51
CA LEU A 353 -2.38 -16.59 -20.32
C LEU A 353 -2.61 -16.99 -21.79
N LYS A 354 -3.13 -18.19 -22.03
CA LYS A 354 -3.47 -18.64 -23.36
C LYS A 354 -4.51 -17.74 -24.03
N SER A 355 -5.58 -17.41 -23.32
CA SER A 355 -6.62 -16.49 -23.81
C SER A 355 -6.08 -15.09 -24.14
N GLU A 356 -5.19 -14.54 -23.30
CA GLU A 356 -4.54 -13.24 -23.56
C GLU A 356 -3.63 -13.29 -24.80
N LEU A 357 -2.87 -14.37 -24.99
CA LEU A 357 -2.02 -14.56 -26.17
C LEU A 357 -2.85 -14.64 -27.44
N GLU A 358 -3.89 -15.45 -27.46
CA GLU A 358 -4.76 -15.65 -28.62
C GLU A 358 -5.56 -14.38 -28.99
N SER A 359 -6.01 -13.62 -28.00
CA SER A 359 -6.83 -12.44 -28.23
C SER A 359 -6.04 -11.18 -28.58
N ARG A 360 -4.86 -10.98 -27.98
CA ARG A 360 -4.08 -9.76 -28.14
C ARG A 360 -2.97 -9.86 -29.17
N PHE A 361 -2.44 -11.06 -29.38
CA PHE A 361 -1.29 -11.28 -30.26
C PHE A 361 -1.56 -12.42 -31.27
N PRO A 362 -2.70 -12.40 -32.00
CA PRO A 362 -3.01 -13.43 -32.97
C PRO A 362 -1.97 -13.46 -34.09
N GLY A 363 -1.39 -14.62 -34.33
CA GLY A 363 -0.39 -14.80 -35.39
C GLY A 363 1.04 -14.39 -35.06
N PHE A 364 1.32 -13.85 -33.88
CA PHE A 364 2.68 -13.54 -33.50
C PHE A 364 3.48 -14.79 -33.11
N GLU A 365 4.76 -14.82 -33.40
CA GLU A 365 5.69 -15.81 -32.85
C GLU A 365 5.87 -15.54 -31.35
N MET A 366 5.68 -16.56 -30.50
CA MET A 366 5.78 -16.43 -29.05
C MET A 366 7.06 -17.07 -28.51
N MET A 367 7.75 -16.35 -27.64
CA MET A 367 8.92 -16.83 -26.90
C MET A 367 8.66 -16.71 -25.42
N ILE A 368 8.32 -17.82 -24.74
CA ILE A 368 7.89 -17.82 -23.36
C ILE A 368 9.02 -18.31 -22.46
N TRP A 369 9.36 -17.51 -21.46
CA TRP A 369 10.39 -17.76 -20.46
C TRP A 369 9.82 -17.68 -19.05
N GLY A 370 10.31 -18.52 -18.13
CA GLY A 370 9.82 -18.48 -16.76
C GLY A 370 10.91 -18.69 -15.72
N ASP A 371 10.54 -18.47 -14.47
CA ASP A 371 11.39 -18.76 -13.32
C ASP A 371 11.88 -20.21 -13.38
N PRO A 372 13.20 -20.48 -13.31
CA PRO A 372 13.74 -21.83 -13.18
C PRO A 372 13.18 -22.64 -12.00
N ALA A 373 12.70 -21.98 -10.93
CA ALA A 373 12.01 -22.64 -9.83
C ALA A 373 10.78 -23.43 -10.28
N GLY A 374 10.14 -23.04 -11.40
CA GLY A 374 9.05 -23.79 -12.04
C GLY A 374 9.43 -25.17 -12.57
N MET A 375 10.72 -25.54 -12.58
CA MET A 375 11.21 -26.91 -12.85
C MET A 375 11.06 -27.85 -11.65
N GLN A 376 10.75 -27.33 -10.47
CA GLN A 376 10.46 -28.17 -9.30
C GLN A 376 9.15 -28.92 -9.52
N ARG A 377 9.17 -30.24 -9.25
CA ARG A 377 7.96 -31.06 -9.35
C ARG A 377 7.01 -30.75 -8.23
N ASP A 378 5.74 -30.63 -8.55
CA ASP A 378 4.67 -30.61 -7.57
C ASP A 378 4.60 -31.97 -6.84
N GLN A 379 4.44 -31.93 -5.52
CA GLN A 379 4.42 -33.16 -4.69
C GLN A 379 3.17 -34.02 -4.90
N ILE A 380 2.12 -33.45 -5.48
CA ILE A 380 0.82 -34.13 -5.66
C ILE A 380 0.72 -34.71 -7.09
N PHE A 381 1.10 -33.91 -8.10
CA PHE A 381 0.90 -34.26 -9.51
C PHE A 381 2.17 -34.73 -10.21
N GLU A 382 3.33 -34.68 -9.55
CA GLU A 382 4.66 -35.06 -10.06
C GLU A 382 5.07 -34.36 -11.37
N THR A 383 4.36 -33.28 -11.75
CA THR A 383 4.59 -32.47 -12.94
C THR A 383 5.23 -31.13 -12.58
N THR A 384 5.94 -30.55 -13.55
CA THR A 384 6.51 -29.19 -13.42
C THR A 384 5.52 -28.14 -13.94
N ALA A 385 5.72 -26.86 -13.56
CA ALA A 385 4.96 -25.77 -14.13
C ALA A 385 5.12 -25.69 -15.66
N PHE A 386 6.30 -26.00 -16.18
CA PHE A 386 6.57 -26.04 -17.61
C PHE A 386 5.89 -27.19 -18.34
N ASP A 387 5.81 -28.39 -17.71
CA ASP A 387 5.05 -29.52 -18.25
C ASP A 387 3.57 -29.19 -18.37
N HIS A 388 3.02 -28.52 -17.34
CA HIS A 388 1.62 -28.10 -17.35
C HIS A 388 1.35 -27.08 -18.47
N LEU A 389 2.17 -26.03 -18.62
CA LEU A 389 2.06 -25.07 -19.71
C LEU A 389 2.15 -25.74 -21.09
N LYS A 390 3.03 -26.73 -21.24
CA LYS A 390 3.18 -27.50 -22.46
C LYS A 390 1.92 -28.28 -22.83
N THR A 391 1.17 -28.82 -21.88
CA THR A 391 -0.11 -29.53 -22.14
C THR A 391 -1.17 -28.61 -22.75
N LEU A 392 -1.08 -27.30 -22.47
CA LEU A 392 -1.97 -26.27 -23.03
C LEU A 392 -1.44 -25.68 -24.36
N GLY A 393 -0.32 -26.20 -24.89
CA GLY A 393 0.32 -25.73 -26.09
C GLY A 393 1.26 -24.50 -25.90
N LEU A 394 1.50 -24.12 -24.65
CA LEU A 394 2.39 -23.00 -24.30
C LEU A 394 3.82 -23.53 -24.10
N LEU A 395 4.69 -23.33 -25.09
CA LEU A 395 6.08 -23.82 -25.07
C LEU A 395 6.97 -22.88 -24.26
N ALA A 396 6.80 -22.88 -22.97
CA ALA A 396 7.63 -22.09 -22.04
C ALA A 396 8.96 -22.82 -21.73
N ARG A 397 10.00 -22.03 -21.47
CA ARG A 397 11.36 -22.51 -21.12
C ARG A 397 11.85 -21.81 -19.85
N PRO A 398 12.60 -22.51 -18.99
CA PRO A 398 13.25 -21.84 -17.88
C PRO A 398 14.33 -20.88 -18.38
N THR A 399 14.51 -19.74 -17.69
CA THR A 399 15.70 -18.91 -17.87
C THR A 399 16.93 -19.61 -17.27
N ALA A 400 18.14 -19.19 -17.67
CA ALA A 400 19.38 -19.84 -17.21
C ALA A 400 19.61 -19.71 -15.70
N THR A 401 19.06 -18.68 -15.09
CA THR A 401 19.25 -18.39 -13.66
C THR A 401 18.03 -17.65 -13.10
N ASN A 402 17.78 -17.83 -11.82
CA ASN A 402 16.85 -17.03 -11.03
C ASN A 402 17.58 -16.03 -10.12
N GLU A 403 18.89 -15.83 -10.29
CA GLU A 403 19.66 -14.88 -9.51
C GLU A 403 19.08 -13.46 -9.66
N PHE A 404 18.78 -12.83 -8.55
CA PHE A 404 18.13 -11.51 -8.53
C PHE A 404 18.96 -10.43 -9.26
N ARG A 405 20.29 -10.41 -9.02
CA ARG A 405 21.18 -9.41 -9.64
C ARG A 405 21.13 -9.49 -11.16
N THR A 406 21.22 -10.68 -11.70
CA THR A 406 21.19 -10.93 -13.16
C THR A 406 19.86 -10.50 -13.78
N ARG A 407 18.72 -10.82 -13.12
CA ARG A 407 17.39 -10.38 -13.55
C ARG A 407 17.20 -8.86 -13.48
N ARG A 408 17.71 -8.24 -12.41
CA ARG A 408 17.69 -6.79 -12.26
C ARG A 408 18.44 -6.10 -13.38
N GLU A 409 19.66 -6.57 -13.69
CA GLU A 409 20.51 -6.00 -14.74
C GLU A 409 19.90 -6.14 -16.13
N ALA A 410 19.18 -7.22 -16.41
CA ALA A 410 18.47 -7.41 -17.68
C ALA A 410 17.48 -6.27 -17.99
N LEU A 411 16.89 -5.66 -16.96
CA LEU A 411 16.02 -4.49 -17.09
C LEU A 411 16.79 -3.17 -16.95
N ALA A 412 17.75 -3.08 -16.04
CA ALA A 412 18.49 -1.85 -15.76
C ALA A 412 19.32 -1.38 -16.98
N ILE A 413 19.96 -2.32 -17.67
CA ILE A 413 20.79 -2.00 -18.84
C ILE A 413 20.00 -1.27 -19.94
N PRO A 414 18.86 -1.77 -20.45
CA PRO A 414 18.10 -1.06 -21.46
C PRO A 414 17.49 0.25 -20.91
N MET A 415 17.12 0.33 -19.63
CA MET A 415 16.61 1.57 -19.03
C MET A 415 17.68 2.67 -18.98
N GLY A 416 18.92 2.31 -18.65
CA GLY A 416 20.05 3.25 -18.61
C GLY A 416 20.61 3.65 -19.96
N ARG A 417 20.14 3.09 -21.07
CA ARG A 417 20.63 3.34 -22.43
C ARG A 417 19.76 4.34 -23.17
N LEU A 418 20.40 5.16 -24.01
CA LEU A 418 19.72 5.95 -25.06
C LEU A 418 19.95 5.29 -26.42
N ILE A 419 18.90 5.15 -27.20
CA ILE A 419 18.90 4.68 -28.57
C ILE A 419 18.14 5.73 -29.39
N ASP A 420 18.82 6.33 -30.37
CA ASP A 420 18.25 7.42 -31.20
C ASP A 420 17.67 8.55 -30.32
N SER A 421 18.45 8.99 -29.32
CA SER A 421 18.07 10.03 -28.34
C SER A 421 16.81 9.75 -27.49
N LYS A 422 16.32 8.51 -27.48
CA LYS A 422 15.18 8.06 -26.66
C LYS A 422 15.61 6.90 -25.75
N PRO A 423 14.91 6.66 -24.62
CA PRO A 423 15.23 5.53 -23.76
C PRO A 423 15.27 4.21 -24.51
N GLY A 424 16.22 3.34 -24.17
CA GLY A 424 16.32 1.98 -24.71
C GLY A 424 15.25 1.02 -24.17
N PHE A 425 14.41 1.49 -23.26
CA PHE A 425 13.28 0.78 -22.68
C PHE A 425 12.05 1.68 -22.72
N LEU A 426 10.96 1.18 -23.28
CA LEU A 426 9.65 1.83 -23.25
C LEU A 426 8.61 0.84 -22.72
N ILE A 427 7.60 1.38 -22.02
CA ILE A 427 6.52 0.60 -21.46
C ILE A 427 5.17 1.21 -21.80
N SER A 428 4.21 0.37 -22.15
CA SER A 428 2.85 0.81 -22.42
C SER A 428 2.23 1.48 -21.17
N ARG A 429 1.55 2.62 -21.39
CA ARG A 429 0.79 3.30 -20.31
C ARG A 429 -0.26 2.39 -19.67
N LYS A 430 -0.69 1.34 -20.36
CA LYS A 430 -1.65 0.34 -19.87
C LYS A 430 -1.07 -0.65 -18.85
N CYS A 431 0.27 -0.78 -18.76
CA CYS A 431 0.97 -1.65 -17.82
C CYS A 431 1.11 -0.98 -16.44
N ASN A 432 -0.02 -0.73 -15.78
CA ASN A 432 -0.06 0.05 -14.54
C ASN A 432 0.70 -0.59 -13.37
N ARG A 433 0.65 -1.92 -13.26
CA ARG A 433 1.29 -2.65 -12.17
C ARG A 433 2.80 -2.70 -12.32
N LEU A 434 3.29 -3.00 -13.52
CA LEU A 434 4.73 -3.01 -13.76
C LEU A 434 5.31 -1.59 -13.64
N ARG A 435 4.63 -0.57 -14.16
CA ARG A 435 5.05 0.83 -14.00
C ARG A 435 5.21 1.20 -12.53
N LYS A 436 4.25 0.83 -11.68
CA LYS A 436 4.35 1.05 -10.22
C LYS A 436 5.48 0.25 -9.59
N ALA A 437 5.67 -1.01 -9.99
CA ALA A 437 6.78 -1.83 -9.51
C ALA A 437 8.13 -1.17 -9.82
N LEU A 438 8.31 -0.71 -11.06
CA LEU A 438 9.53 -0.05 -11.53
C LEU A 438 9.75 1.32 -10.87
N ALA A 439 8.69 2.09 -10.64
CA ALA A 439 8.74 3.40 -9.98
C ALA A 439 9.04 3.34 -8.47
N GLY A 440 9.27 2.12 -7.91
CA GLY A 440 9.65 1.93 -6.52
C GLY A 440 8.67 1.13 -5.66
N GLY A 441 7.59 0.56 -6.24
CA GLY A 441 6.74 -0.41 -5.57
C GLY A 441 7.53 -1.66 -5.19
N TYR A 442 8.42 -2.10 -6.06
CA TYR A 442 9.43 -3.11 -5.76
C TYR A 442 10.72 -2.41 -5.27
N HIS A 443 11.02 -2.53 -3.99
CA HIS A 443 12.07 -1.75 -3.34
C HIS A 443 12.84 -2.53 -2.28
N PHE A 444 14.00 -2.03 -1.91
CA PHE A 444 14.77 -2.47 -0.76
C PHE A 444 14.27 -1.75 0.49
N LYS A 445 13.83 -2.51 1.50
CA LYS A 445 13.41 -1.92 2.78
C LYS A 445 14.55 -1.21 3.47
N ARG A 446 14.26 -0.03 4.02
CA ARG A 446 15.18 0.69 4.90
C ARG A 446 15.34 -0.08 6.21
N VAL A 447 16.57 -0.26 6.66
CA VAL A 447 16.90 -0.81 7.98
C VAL A 447 17.02 0.35 8.96
N ALA A 448 16.50 0.20 10.18
CA ALA A 448 16.57 1.23 11.21
C ALA A 448 18.03 1.62 11.50
N ILE A 449 18.28 2.94 11.63
CA ILE A 449 19.62 3.52 11.65
C ILE A 449 20.06 3.76 13.08
N GLY A 450 21.32 3.31 13.38
CA GLY A 450 22.17 3.98 14.36
C GLY A 450 23.12 4.91 13.61
N ALA A 451 23.21 6.16 14.06
CA ALA A 451 24.18 7.18 13.63
C ALA A 451 24.63 7.20 12.15
N GLY A 452 23.98 7.99 11.33
CA GLY A 452 24.63 8.70 10.20
C GLY A 452 24.52 8.09 8.80
N HIS A 453 24.19 6.83 8.58
CA HIS A 453 24.03 6.25 7.23
C HIS A 453 22.74 5.48 7.04
N GLU A 454 22.03 5.79 5.94
CA GLU A 454 20.88 5.00 5.52
C GLU A 454 21.35 3.62 5.05
N ARG A 455 20.91 2.56 5.74
CA ARG A 455 21.11 1.18 5.29
C ARG A 455 19.80 0.61 4.75
N PHE A 456 19.92 -0.09 3.65
CA PHE A 456 18.85 -0.87 3.07
C PHE A 456 19.16 -2.35 3.19
N ARG A 457 18.15 -3.21 3.17
CA ARG A 457 18.37 -4.66 3.08
C ARG A 457 19.08 -4.99 1.77
N ASP A 458 19.89 -6.03 1.79
CA ASP A 458 20.62 -6.52 0.59
C ASP A 458 19.67 -7.19 -0.42
N THR A 459 18.52 -7.67 0.05
CA THR A 459 17.47 -8.27 -0.77
C THR A 459 16.23 -7.37 -0.78
N PRO A 460 15.57 -7.21 -1.94
CA PRO A 460 14.38 -6.39 -2.01
C PRO A 460 13.21 -7.02 -1.24
N ASN A 461 12.26 -6.19 -0.88
CA ASN A 461 11.06 -6.63 -0.19
C ASN A 461 10.14 -7.40 -1.14
N LYS A 462 9.89 -8.67 -0.85
CA LYS A 462 8.87 -9.44 -1.56
C LYS A 462 7.48 -8.93 -1.16
N ASN A 463 6.78 -8.33 -2.11
CA ASN A 463 5.46 -7.76 -1.98
C ASN A 463 4.64 -8.02 -3.27
N GLU A 464 3.45 -7.47 -3.38
CA GLU A 464 2.60 -7.62 -4.58
C GLU A 464 3.23 -7.09 -5.88
N HIS A 465 4.17 -6.14 -5.79
CA HIS A 465 4.90 -5.59 -6.93
C HIS A 465 6.11 -6.42 -7.35
N SER A 466 6.58 -7.34 -6.50
CA SER A 466 7.76 -8.15 -6.81
C SER A 466 7.51 -9.14 -7.95
N HIS A 467 6.33 -9.74 -8.00
CA HIS A 467 6.00 -10.77 -9.00
C HIS A 467 6.02 -10.22 -10.43
N VAL A 468 5.40 -9.07 -10.67
CA VAL A 468 5.39 -8.44 -11.98
C VAL A 468 6.78 -7.93 -12.39
N GLY A 469 7.57 -7.43 -11.41
CA GLY A 469 8.97 -7.03 -11.63
C GLY A 469 9.87 -8.22 -11.97
N ASP A 470 9.70 -9.34 -11.26
CA ASP A 470 10.45 -10.57 -11.51
C ASP A 470 10.07 -11.18 -12.87
N ALA A 471 8.77 -11.20 -13.25
CA ALA A 471 8.32 -11.63 -14.57
C ALA A 471 8.94 -10.81 -15.70
N ALA A 472 9.03 -9.48 -15.54
CA ALA A 472 9.73 -8.61 -16.51
C ALA A 472 11.22 -8.96 -16.61
N GLY A 473 11.86 -9.25 -15.47
CA GLY A 473 13.26 -9.72 -15.46
C GLY A 473 13.44 -11.02 -16.24
N TYR A 474 12.57 -12.02 -16.06
CA TYR A 474 12.61 -13.26 -16.82
C TYR A 474 12.33 -13.05 -18.32
N CYS A 475 11.44 -12.11 -18.66
CA CYS A 475 11.14 -11.77 -20.05
C CYS A 475 12.38 -11.32 -20.82
N LEU A 476 13.10 -10.33 -20.28
CA LEU A 476 14.27 -9.76 -20.96
C LEU A 476 15.48 -10.72 -20.89
N LEU A 477 15.73 -11.33 -19.73
CA LEU A 477 16.82 -12.27 -19.53
C LEU A 477 16.74 -13.48 -20.48
N GLY A 478 15.56 -14.08 -20.62
CA GLY A 478 15.35 -15.23 -21.48
C GLY A 478 15.66 -14.96 -22.96
N SER A 479 15.33 -13.74 -23.41
CA SER A 479 15.60 -13.33 -24.80
C SER A 479 17.08 -13.19 -25.12
N GLU A 480 17.91 -12.79 -24.15
CA GLU A 480 19.36 -12.63 -24.35
C GLU A 480 20.08 -13.96 -24.55
N HIS A 481 19.62 -15.01 -23.89
CA HIS A 481 20.18 -16.35 -24.01
C HIS A 481 20.12 -16.93 -25.42
N ARG A 482 19.09 -16.58 -26.21
CA ARG A 482 18.96 -17.09 -27.59
C ARG A 482 19.96 -16.46 -28.54
N ILE A 483 20.47 -15.27 -28.26
CA ILE A 483 21.50 -14.61 -29.06
C ILE A 483 22.84 -15.36 -28.92
N MET A 484 23.14 -15.86 -27.73
CA MET A 484 24.37 -16.62 -27.46
C MET A 484 24.32 -18.04 -28.04
N THR A 485 23.15 -18.65 -28.20
CA THR A 485 23.01 -20.03 -28.74
C THR A 485 22.82 -20.10 -30.23
N LYS A 486 22.63 -18.96 -30.94
CA LYS A 486 22.58 -18.85 -32.41
C LYS A 486 23.87 -18.31 -33.03
N ALA A 487 25.01 -18.46 -32.39
CA ALA A 487 26.29 -18.28 -33.11
C ALA A 487 26.38 -19.37 -34.17
N PRO A 488 26.60 -19.05 -35.45
CA PRO A 488 26.69 -20.07 -36.47
C PRO A 488 27.90 -20.94 -36.19
N THR A 489 27.70 -22.24 -36.11
CA THR A 489 28.77 -23.25 -36.21
C THR A 489 29.43 -23.09 -37.59
N ARG A 490 30.42 -22.22 -37.67
CA ARG A 490 31.36 -22.26 -38.74
C ARG A 490 32.43 -23.30 -38.35
N ASN A 491 32.45 -24.41 -39.03
CA ASN A 491 33.56 -25.33 -39.00
C ASN A 491 34.84 -24.56 -39.39
N GLY A 492 35.76 -24.43 -38.48
CA GLY A 492 37.05 -23.80 -38.72
C GLY A 492 37.72 -23.49 -37.39
N VAL A 493 38.72 -24.27 -37.11
CA VAL A 493 39.69 -24.15 -36.02
C VAL A 493 40.13 -22.69 -35.81
N ALA A 494 39.86 -22.15 -34.60
CA ALA A 494 40.67 -21.07 -34.07
C ALA A 494 40.54 -21.08 -32.53
N THR A 495 41.49 -21.69 -31.89
CA THR A 495 41.82 -21.44 -30.48
C THR A 495 42.18 -19.99 -30.31
N THR A 496 41.32 -19.21 -29.69
CA THR A 496 41.68 -17.91 -29.13
C THR A 496 41.34 -17.94 -27.65
N GLN A 497 42.36 -18.18 -26.83
CA GLN A 497 42.28 -17.95 -25.39
C GLN A 497 41.98 -16.48 -25.13
N ALA A 498 40.89 -16.19 -24.48
CA ALA A 498 40.64 -14.86 -23.96
C ALA A 498 41.67 -14.54 -22.87
N LYS A 499 42.54 -13.59 -23.15
CA LYS A 499 43.44 -13.01 -22.16
C LYS A 499 42.58 -12.18 -21.22
N VAL A 500 42.50 -12.61 -19.97
CA VAL A 500 42.04 -11.79 -18.86
C VAL A 500 43.11 -10.71 -18.65
N LEU A 501 42.76 -9.47 -18.94
CA LEU A 501 43.54 -8.31 -18.52
C LEU A 501 43.20 -8.00 -17.09
N GLU A 502 44.06 -8.43 -16.17
CA GLU A 502 44.07 -7.94 -14.78
C GLU A 502 44.54 -6.48 -14.80
N PHE A 503 43.65 -5.55 -14.50
CA PHE A 503 44.02 -4.18 -14.19
C PHE A 503 44.26 -4.10 -12.66
N ASN A 504 45.51 -3.86 -12.30
CA ASN A 504 45.86 -3.51 -10.94
C ASN A 504 45.63 -2.01 -10.74
N VAL A 505 44.78 -1.65 -9.80
CA VAL A 505 44.34 -0.25 -9.57
C VAL A 505 45.34 0.52 -8.66
N PHE A 506 46.48 -0.06 -8.33
CA PHE A 506 47.53 0.57 -7.47
C PHE A 506 48.91 0.38 -8.11
N ASP A 507 49.15 1.07 -9.24
CA ASP A 507 50.49 1.52 -9.66
C ASP A 507 50.30 2.90 -10.36
#